data_58ee4238a3a7e09b74f20d032fcd8767
#
_entry.id   58ee4238a3a7e09b74f20d032fcd8767
#
_cell.length_a   1.000
_cell.length_b   1.000
_cell.length_c   1.000
_cell.angle_alpha   90.00
_cell.angle_beta   90.00
_cell.angle_gamma   90.00
#
_symmetry.space_group_name_H-M   'P 1'
#
loop_
_entity.id
_entity.type
_entity.pdbx_description
1 polymer ?
#
loop_
_entity_poly.entity_id
_entity_poly.type
_entity_poly.pdbx_seq_one_letter_code
_entity_poly.pdbx_strand_id
1 'polypeptide(L)'
;GRLLPPGKKAFQVSKAQGGVKESTLLGSDVKVSAINAGFSNGMAAHANETDDSTTEGRFHPGCAIVPATLAVAERENLSSKEIIKAIALGYDVGVRITTSLGYKTPKTSIFATHSIGPIFGCAASAGALLKLTHEQCNYLLSYTVQQTSGLACWLSLIHISEPTRPFH
;
A
#
# COMPACT_ATOMS: atom_id res chain seq x y z
N GLY A 1 9.21 11.75 3.94
CA GLY A 1 9.55 11.26 2.60
C GLY A 1 9.11 12.14 1.43
N ARG A 2 8.08 13.01 1.57
CA ARG A 2 7.57 13.84 0.46
C ARG A 2 8.64 14.69 -0.25
N LEU A 3 9.64 15.18 0.47
CA LEU A 3 10.72 16.02 -0.09
C LEU A 3 11.88 15.21 -0.68
N LEU A 4 11.89 13.90 -0.52
CA LEU A 4 12.85 13.00 -1.13
C LEU A 4 12.47 12.70 -2.60
N PRO A 5 13.43 12.26 -3.43
CA PRO A 5 13.20 12.06 -4.86
C PRO A 5 11.97 11.20 -5.19
N PRO A 6 11.74 10.02 -4.56
CA PRO A 6 10.56 9.21 -4.84
C PRO A 6 9.26 9.94 -4.50
N GLY A 7 9.18 10.57 -3.32
CA GLY A 7 8.01 11.32 -2.89
C GLY A 7 7.71 12.54 -3.76
N LYS A 8 8.75 13.27 -4.18
CA LYS A 8 8.60 14.40 -5.12
C LYS A 8 8.05 13.96 -6.47
N LYS A 9 8.59 12.87 -7.04
CA LYS A 9 8.13 12.34 -8.32
C LYS A 9 6.69 11.87 -8.25
N ALA A 10 6.34 11.08 -7.22
CA ALA A 10 4.98 10.60 -7.01
C ALA A 10 3.98 11.77 -6.83
N PHE A 11 4.35 12.79 -6.08
CA PHE A 11 3.56 14.00 -5.92
C PHE A 11 3.29 14.69 -7.26
N GLN A 12 4.32 14.89 -8.08
CA GLN A 12 4.20 15.53 -9.38
C GLN A 12 3.29 14.75 -10.33
N VAL A 13 3.46 13.42 -10.39
CA VAL A 13 2.63 12.54 -11.21
C VAL A 13 1.17 12.60 -10.76
N SER A 14 0.91 12.42 -9.47
CA SER A 14 -0.45 12.43 -8.93
C SER A 14 -1.14 13.79 -9.12
N LYS A 15 -0.40 14.89 -8.95
CA LYS A 15 -0.91 16.24 -9.22
C LYS A 15 -1.25 16.44 -10.69
N ALA A 16 -0.41 15.95 -11.60
CA ALA A 16 -0.63 16.05 -13.04
C ALA A 16 -1.82 15.21 -13.52
N GLN A 17 -1.98 13.98 -12.99
CA GLN A 17 -3.13 13.13 -13.28
C GLN A 17 -4.43 13.68 -12.68
N GLY A 18 -4.38 14.30 -11.53
CA GLY A 18 -5.51 14.99 -10.91
C GLY A 18 -6.65 14.02 -10.56
N GLY A 19 -7.75 14.13 -11.29
CA GLY A 19 -9.00 13.43 -11.04
C GLY A 19 -9.98 14.23 -10.16
N VAL A 20 -10.98 13.55 -9.58
CA VAL A 20 -11.91 14.16 -8.63
C VAL A 20 -11.15 14.63 -7.39
N LYS A 21 -11.39 15.85 -6.95
CA LYS A 21 -10.69 16.47 -5.79
C LYS A 21 -11.27 15.96 -4.47
N GLU A 22 -11.01 14.72 -4.14
CA GLU A 22 -11.63 14.03 -2.99
C GLU A 22 -10.64 13.67 -1.87
N SER A 23 -9.34 13.58 -2.17
CA SER A 23 -8.34 13.19 -1.17
C SER A 23 -7.06 14.00 -1.31
N THR A 24 -6.44 14.32 -0.19
CA THR A 24 -5.31 15.25 -0.07
C THR A 24 -3.97 14.56 -0.33
N LEU A 25 -3.11 15.22 -1.12
CA LEU A 25 -1.67 14.93 -1.15
C LEU A 25 -1.05 15.48 0.14
N LEU A 26 -0.72 14.61 1.07
CA LEU A 26 -0.28 14.96 2.42
C LEU A 26 0.93 15.92 2.41
N GLY A 27 0.85 16.92 3.28
CA GLY A 27 1.84 18.01 3.35
C GLY A 27 1.64 19.07 2.27
N SER A 28 0.46 19.15 1.68
CA SER A 28 0.03 20.22 0.75
C SER A 28 -1.48 20.45 0.87
N ASP A 29 -1.96 21.45 0.17
CA ASP A 29 -3.39 21.78 -0.02
C ASP A 29 -3.99 21.16 -1.29
N VAL A 30 -3.21 20.37 -2.02
CA VAL A 30 -3.62 19.76 -3.29
C VAL A 30 -4.49 18.54 -3.03
N LYS A 31 -5.69 18.54 -3.62
CA LYS A 31 -6.59 17.38 -3.66
C LYS A 31 -6.61 16.76 -5.06
N VAL A 32 -6.66 15.44 -5.07
CA VAL A 32 -6.72 14.59 -6.26
C VAL A 32 -7.67 13.40 -6.02
N SER A 33 -7.78 12.47 -6.95
CA SER A 33 -8.54 11.25 -6.70
C SER A 33 -7.94 10.43 -5.54
N ALA A 34 -8.76 9.67 -4.82
CA ALA A 34 -8.31 8.83 -3.71
C ALA A 34 -7.19 7.85 -4.14
N ILE A 35 -7.26 7.34 -5.37
CA ILE A 35 -6.22 6.46 -5.92
C ILE A 35 -4.89 7.20 -6.02
N ASN A 36 -4.89 8.39 -6.61
CA ASN A 36 -3.68 9.20 -6.77
C ASN A 36 -3.13 9.68 -5.42
N ALA A 37 -4.01 10.01 -4.47
CA ALA A 37 -3.60 10.39 -3.13
C ALA A 37 -2.98 9.21 -2.39
N GLY A 38 -3.61 8.03 -2.41
CA GLY A 38 -3.06 6.80 -1.81
C GLY A 38 -1.69 6.45 -2.36
N PHE A 39 -1.53 6.49 -3.69
CA PHE A 39 -0.25 6.24 -4.36
C PHE A 39 0.83 7.23 -3.93
N SER A 40 0.58 8.53 -4.04
CA SER A 40 1.57 9.56 -3.72
C SER A 40 1.98 9.55 -2.25
N ASN A 41 1.00 9.41 -1.36
CA ASN A 41 1.23 9.40 0.07
C ASN A 41 1.96 8.13 0.51
N GLY A 42 1.68 6.97 -0.12
CA GLY A 42 2.39 5.73 0.10
C GLY A 42 3.86 5.82 -0.32
N MET A 43 4.13 6.34 -1.51
CA MET A 43 5.49 6.59 -1.98
C MET A 43 6.25 7.56 -1.05
N ALA A 44 5.59 8.57 -0.53
CA ALA A 44 6.20 9.48 0.43
C ALA A 44 6.47 8.81 1.78
N ALA A 45 5.58 7.95 2.25
CA ALA A 45 5.74 7.24 3.51
C ALA A 45 6.95 6.28 3.48
N HIS A 46 7.12 5.56 2.37
CA HIS A 46 8.22 4.59 2.23
C HIS A 46 9.55 5.21 1.79
N ALA A 47 9.57 6.41 1.22
CA ALA A 47 10.74 7.01 0.57
C ALA A 47 11.99 7.18 1.45
N ASN A 48 11.85 7.10 2.76
CA ASN A 48 12.93 7.27 3.74
C ASN A 48 13.35 5.96 4.42
N GLU A 49 12.67 4.85 4.13
CA GLU A 49 12.90 3.54 4.74
C GLU A 49 12.93 3.58 6.30
N THR A 50 12.11 4.46 6.87
CA THR A 50 11.93 4.62 8.34
C THR A 50 10.53 4.24 8.78
N ASP A 51 9.77 3.65 7.89
CA ASP A 51 8.45 3.11 8.13
C ASP A 51 8.52 1.83 8.99
N ASP A 52 7.39 1.49 9.57
CA ASP A 52 7.24 0.34 10.44
C ASP A 52 7.47 -0.98 9.69
N SER A 53 7.73 -2.04 10.44
CA SER A 53 7.85 -3.40 9.89
C SER A 53 7.17 -4.41 10.81
N THR A 54 6.74 -5.53 10.26
CA THR A 54 6.23 -6.67 11.02
C THR A 54 7.13 -7.89 10.85
N THR A 55 7.54 -8.47 11.96
CA THR A 55 8.37 -9.67 11.98
C THR A 55 7.59 -10.88 11.46
N GLU A 56 6.33 -11.01 11.84
CA GLU A 56 5.45 -12.11 11.48
C GLU A 56 5.07 -12.07 10.00
N GLY A 57 4.69 -10.88 9.52
CA GLY A 57 4.27 -10.66 8.13
C GLY A 57 5.43 -10.40 7.16
N ARG A 58 6.59 -10.01 7.66
CA ARG A 58 7.79 -9.69 6.88
C ARG A 58 7.56 -8.65 5.79
N PHE A 59 6.90 -7.57 6.14
CA PHE A 59 6.67 -6.42 5.24
C PHE A 59 6.48 -5.14 6.05
N HIS A 60 6.37 -4.01 5.35
CA HIS A 60 6.13 -2.68 5.91
C HIS A 60 4.65 -2.31 5.73
N PRO A 61 3.78 -2.54 6.73
CA PRO A 61 2.34 -2.33 6.57
C PRO A 61 1.95 -0.86 6.45
N GLY A 62 2.59 0.01 7.24
CA GLY A 62 2.17 1.40 7.40
C GLY A 62 2.27 2.24 6.14
N CYS A 63 3.31 2.04 5.34
CA CYS A 63 3.52 2.83 4.12
C CYS A 63 2.44 2.61 3.04
N ALA A 64 1.73 1.50 3.07
CA ALA A 64 0.64 1.22 2.14
C ALA A 64 -0.74 1.39 2.78
N ILE A 65 -0.97 0.73 3.93
CA ILE A 65 -2.30 0.64 4.54
C ILE A 65 -2.77 2.00 5.06
N VAL A 66 -1.90 2.76 5.71
CA VAL A 66 -2.28 4.07 6.27
C VAL A 66 -2.65 5.07 5.17
N PRO A 67 -1.83 5.31 4.13
CA PRO A 67 -2.20 6.22 3.05
C PRO A 67 -3.46 5.82 2.28
N ALA A 68 -3.64 4.52 2.00
CA ALA A 68 -4.84 4.03 1.35
C ALA A 68 -6.09 4.26 2.21
N THR A 69 -6.01 3.95 3.50
CA THR A 69 -7.11 4.17 4.45
C THR A 69 -7.47 5.65 4.56
N LEU A 70 -6.47 6.52 4.70
CA LEU A 70 -6.68 7.98 4.80
C LEU A 70 -7.34 8.53 3.53
N ALA A 71 -6.89 8.08 2.35
CA ALA A 71 -7.45 8.54 1.10
C ALA A 71 -8.93 8.17 0.93
N VAL A 72 -9.30 6.93 1.27
CA VAL A 72 -10.70 6.48 1.25
C VAL A 72 -11.52 7.19 2.32
N ALA A 73 -10.99 7.31 3.54
CA ALA A 73 -11.70 7.95 4.64
C ALA A 73 -11.98 9.44 4.37
N GLU A 74 -11.04 10.16 3.77
CA GLU A 74 -11.25 11.57 3.39
C GLU A 74 -12.33 11.68 2.30
N ARG A 75 -12.30 10.82 1.29
CA ARG A 75 -13.35 10.76 0.26
C ARG A 75 -14.73 10.53 0.85
N GLU A 76 -14.85 9.61 1.80
CA GLU A 76 -16.12 9.23 2.44
C GLU A 76 -16.48 10.14 3.65
N ASN A 77 -15.63 11.12 3.97
CA ASN A 77 -15.79 12.04 5.11
C ASN A 77 -16.01 11.30 6.45
N LEU A 78 -15.14 10.32 6.73
CA LEU A 78 -15.26 9.44 7.89
C LEU A 78 -14.49 9.96 9.10
N SER A 79 -14.90 9.53 10.30
CA SER A 79 -14.28 9.95 11.56
C SER A 79 -12.91 9.29 11.79
N SER A 80 -12.06 9.94 12.61
CA SER A 80 -10.78 9.38 13.04
C SER A 80 -10.92 8.03 13.74
N LYS A 81 -12.02 7.78 14.43
CA LYS A 81 -12.30 6.50 15.08
C LYS A 81 -12.48 5.37 14.04
N GLU A 82 -13.17 5.66 12.94
CA GLU A 82 -13.34 4.70 11.84
C GLU A 82 -12.01 4.45 11.12
N ILE A 83 -11.21 5.49 10.91
CA ILE A 83 -9.87 5.41 10.33
C ILE A 83 -8.97 4.46 11.14
N ILE A 84 -8.88 4.68 12.45
CA ILE A 84 -8.02 3.86 13.34
C ILE A 84 -8.46 2.39 13.32
N LYS A 85 -9.77 2.12 13.38
CA LYS A 85 -10.30 0.75 13.29
C LYS A 85 -9.97 0.08 11.95
N ALA A 86 -10.11 0.82 10.85
CA ALA A 86 -9.82 0.30 9.52
C ALA A 86 -8.32 0.02 9.33
N ILE A 87 -7.45 0.90 9.84
CA ILE A 87 -6.00 0.67 9.85
C ILE A 87 -5.66 -0.61 10.62
N ALA A 88 -6.19 -0.75 11.85
CA ALA A 88 -5.94 -1.95 12.66
C ALA A 88 -6.39 -3.24 11.95
N LEU A 89 -7.57 -3.22 11.31
CA LEU A 89 -8.05 -4.34 10.51
C LEU A 89 -7.12 -4.62 9.31
N GLY A 90 -6.67 -3.58 8.62
CA GLY A 90 -5.76 -3.73 7.48
C GLY A 90 -4.45 -4.38 7.88
N TYR A 91 -3.87 -3.98 9.02
CA TYR A 91 -2.67 -4.61 9.58
C TYR A 91 -2.91 -6.10 9.91
N ASP A 92 -3.99 -6.40 10.64
CA ASP A 92 -4.32 -7.78 11.03
C ASP A 92 -4.49 -8.68 9.80
N VAL A 93 -5.28 -8.26 8.81
CA VAL A 93 -5.52 -9.04 7.60
C VAL A 93 -4.24 -9.19 6.77
N GLY A 94 -3.49 -8.12 6.56
CA GLY A 94 -2.24 -8.18 5.79
C GLY A 94 -1.23 -9.15 6.41
N VAL A 95 -1.04 -9.10 7.73
CA VAL A 95 -0.13 -10.00 8.45
C VAL A 95 -0.62 -11.45 8.38
N ARG A 96 -1.90 -11.71 8.60
CA ARG A 96 -2.46 -13.07 8.54
C ARG A 96 -2.30 -13.70 7.16
N ILE A 97 -2.57 -12.95 6.10
CA ILE A 97 -2.41 -13.43 4.73
C ILE A 97 -0.95 -13.80 4.45
N THR A 98 0.00 -12.94 4.77
CA THR A 98 1.41 -13.25 4.55
C THR A 98 1.87 -14.41 5.40
N THR A 99 1.46 -14.50 6.66
CA THR A 99 1.79 -15.60 7.56
C THR A 99 1.25 -16.94 7.04
N SER A 100 0.04 -16.95 6.47
CA SER A 100 -0.59 -18.16 5.91
C SER A 100 0.15 -18.73 4.70
N LEU A 101 0.97 -17.93 4.02
CA LEU A 101 1.80 -18.38 2.89
C LEU A 101 2.99 -19.24 3.31
N GLY A 102 3.27 -19.35 4.62
CA GLY A 102 4.25 -20.30 5.13
C GLY A 102 5.69 -20.05 4.67
N TYR A 103 6.17 -18.82 4.76
CA TYR A 103 7.50 -18.36 4.27
C TYR A 103 8.72 -19.14 4.75
N LYS A 104 8.54 -20.15 5.57
CA LYS A 104 9.64 -20.98 6.09
C LYS A 104 10.07 -22.07 5.11
N THR A 105 9.37 -22.23 3.99
CA THR A 105 9.69 -23.28 3.02
C THR A 105 10.35 -22.67 1.77
N PRO A 106 11.32 -23.39 1.14
CA PRO A 106 11.94 -22.90 -0.11
C PRO A 106 10.94 -22.61 -1.24
N LYS A 107 9.79 -23.30 -1.25
CA LYS A 107 8.75 -23.13 -2.27
C LYS A 107 7.99 -21.82 -2.14
N THR A 108 7.92 -21.23 -0.96
CA THR A 108 7.16 -20.00 -0.69
C THR A 108 8.04 -18.75 -0.56
N SER A 109 9.36 -18.94 -0.47
CA SER A 109 10.32 -17.84 -0.38
C SER A 109 10.43 -16.99 -1.64
N ILE A 110 9.83 -17.43 -2.75
CA ILE A 110 9.82 -16.71 -4.04
C ILE A 110 8.81 -15.56 -4.08
N PHE A 111 7.83 -15.55 -3.18
CA PHE A 111 6.81 -14.50 -3.16
C PHE A 111 7.24 -13.29 -2.32
N ALA A 112 6.98 -12.10 -2.82
CA ALA A 112 7.26 -10.86 -2.09
C ALA A 112 6.13 -10.55 -1.10
N THR A 113 6.39 -10.74 0.19
CA THR A 113 5.48 -10.35 1.28
C THR A 113 5.12 -8.87 1.21
N HIS A 114 6.08 -8.03 0.79
CA HIS A 114 5.94 -6.59 0.60
C HIS A 114 4.90 -6.21 -0.46
N SER A 115 4.52 -7.12 -1.34
CA SER A 115 3.44 -6.90 -2.31
C SER A 115 2.13 -7.50 -1.82
N ILE A 116 2.19 -8.72 -1.28
CA ILE A 116 0.99 -9.50 -0.92
C ILE A 116 0.31 -8.94 0.34
N GLY A 117 1.05 -8.73 1.42
CA GLY A 117 0.48 -8.20 2.67
C GLY A 117 -0.21 -6.86 2.50
N PRO A 118 0.46 -5.87 1.92
CA PRO A 118 -0.11 -4.54 1.74
C PRO A 118 -1.39 -4.52 0.91
N ILE A 119 -1.45 -5.25 -0.21
CA ILE A 119 -2.64 -5.21 -1.08
C ILE A 119 -3.89 -5.76 -0.36
N PHE A 120 -3.75 -6.87 0.39
CA PHE A 120 -4.86 -7.40 1.20
C PHE A 120 -5.19 -6.51 2.38
N GLY A 121 -4.19 -5.92 3.03
CA GLY A 121 -4.40 -4.96 4.11
C GLY A 121 -5.13 -3.70 3.64
N CYS A 122 -4.75 -3.12 2.51
CA CYS A 122 -5.44 -1.98 1.90
C CYS A 122 -6.88 -2.34 1.50
N ALA A 123 -7.09 -3.53 0.91
CA ALA A 123 -8.43 -3.99 0.54
C ALA A 123 -9.33 -4.15 1.77
N ALA A 124 -8.83 -4.76 2.84
CA ALA A 124 -9.59 -4.94 4.08
C ALA A 124 -9.97 -3.60 4.72
N SER A 125 -9.02 -2.67 4.84
CA SER A 125 -9.30 -1.35 5.41
C SER A 125 -10.28 -0.54 4.57
N ALA A 126 -10.11 -0.52 3.25
CA ALA A 126 -11.03 0.15 2.34
C ALA A 126 -12.44 -0.47 2.37
N GLY A 127 -12.52 -1.82 2.33
CA GLY A 127 -13.79 -2.53 2.42
C GLY A 127 -14.56 -2.25 3.70
N ALA A 128 -13.85 -2.16 4.84
CA ALA A 128 -14.45 -1.80 6.12
C ALA A 128 -14.99 -0.36 6.15
N LEU A 129 -14.23 0.61 5.62
CA LEU A 129 -14.66 2.01 5.53
C LEU A 129 -15.89 2.17 4.62
N LEU A 130 -15.95 1.42 3.53
CA LEU A 130 -17.06 1.42 2.58
C LEU A 130 -18.25 0.59 3.06
N LYS A 131 -18.14 -0.07 4.22
CA LYS A 131 -19.20 -0.92 4.80
C LYS A 131 -19.72 -1.97 3.81
N LEU A 132 -18.80 -2.60 3.09
CA LEU A 132 -19.15 -3.60 2.08
C LEU A 132 -19.94 -4.76 2.70
N THR A 133 -20.93 -5.26 1.98
CA THR A 133 -21.67 -6.48 2.35
C THR A 133 -20.76 -7.70 2.27
N HIS A 134 -21.18 -8.82 2.85
CA HIS A 134 -20.43 -10.08 2.77
C HIS A 134 -20.16 -10.51 1.32
N GLU A 135 -21.17 -10.37 0.45
CA GLU A 135 -21.02 -10.68 -0.98
C GLU A 135 -19.98 -9.76 -1.66
N GLN A 136 -20.07 -8.46 -1.40
CA GLN A 136 -19.09 -7.49 -1.92
C GLN A 136 -17.68 -7.75 -1.39
N CYS A 137 -17.53 -8.20 -0.15
CA CYS A 137 -16.23 -8.62 0.38
C CYS A 137 -15.66 -9.82 -0.37
N ASN A 138 -16.49 -10.79 -0.77
CA ASN A 138 -16.05 -11.92 -1.59
C ASN A 138 -15.53 -11.45 -2.97
N TYR A 139 -16.24 -10.53 -3.62
CA TYR A 139 -15.76 -9.92 -4.87
C TYR A 139 -14.47 -9.14 -4.65
N LEU A 140 -14.39 -8.33 -3.59
CA LEU A 140 -13.18 -7.59 -3.25
C LEU A 140 -11.98 -8.52 -3.10
N LEU A 141 -12.13 -9.63 -2.37
CA LEU A 141 -11.07 -10.63 -2.22
C LEU A 141 -10.67 -11.25 -3.56
N SER A 142 -11.64 -11.61 -4.41
CA SER A 142 -11.38 -12.14 -5.75
C SER A 142 -10.55 -11.16 -6.60
N TYR A 143 -10.93 -9.89 -6.64
CA TYR A 143 -10.18 -8.89 -7.38
C TYR A 143 -8.81 -8.62 -6.76
N THR A 144 -8.69 -8.62 -5.43
CA THR A 144 -7.42 -8.46 -4.73
C THR A 144 -6.45 -9.58 -5.10
N VAL A 145 -6.92 -10.84 -5.11
CA VAL A 145 -6.11 -12.00 -5.51
C VAL A 145 -5.62 -11.85 -6.96
N GLN A 146 -6.49 -11.43 -7.88
CA GLN A 146 -6.12 -11.26 -9.29
C GLN A 146 -5.06 -10.18 -9.51
N GLN A 147 -5.02 -9.16 -8.66
CA GLN A 147 -4.02 -8.10 -8.73
C GLN A 147 -2.77 -8.40 -7.91
N THR A 148 -2.81 -9.46 -7.09
CA THR A 148 -1.67 -9.85 -6.26
C THR A 148 -0.55 -10.35 -7.14
N SER A 149 0.59 -9.68 -7.06
CA SER A 149 1.80 -10.02 -7.79
C SER A 149 3.02 -9.70 -6.93
N GLY A 150 4.17 -10.13 -7.39
CA GLY A 150 5.45 -9.83 -6.77
C GLY A 150 6.24 -11.10 -6.48
N LEU A 151 7.47 -11.08 -6.98
CA LEU A 151 8.47 -12.10 -6.73
C LEU A 151 9.56 -11.51 -5.85
N ALA A 152 10.09 -12.32 -4.94
CA ALA A 152 11.19 -11.91 -4.06
C ALA A 152 12.55 -11.79 -4.78
N CYS A 153 12.56 -11.91 -6.10
CA CYS A 153 13.78 -11.81 -6.91
C CYS A 153 14.57 -10.50 -6.69
N TRP A 154 13.88 -9.42 -6.36
CA TRP A 154 14.53 -8.13 -6.05
C TRP A 154 15.47 -8.19 -4.84
N LEU A 155 15.23 -9.11 -3.90
CA LEU A 155 16.12 -9.31 -2.74
C LEU A 155 17.47 -9.93 -3.12
N SER A 156 17.50 -10.72 -4.21
CA SER A 156 18.71 -11.38 -4.68
C SER A 156 19.30 -10.73 -5.93
N LEU A 157 18.60 -9.78 -6.53
CA LEU A 157 18.90 -9.19 -7.82
C LEU A 157 19.17 -7.68 -7.72
N ILE A 158 19.71 -7.21 -6.60
CA ILE A 158 20.17 -5.81 -6.45
C ILE A 158 21.00 -5.36 -7.65
N HIS A 159 21.77 -6.25 -8.27
CA HIS A 159 22.56 -5.97 -9.48
C HIS A 159 21.75 -5.99 -10.79
N ILE A 160 20.53 -6.53 -10.80
CA ILE A 160 19.67 -6.62 -12.00
C ILE A 160 18.58 -5.56 -11.98
N SER A 161 18.15 -5.14 -10.79
CA SER A 161 17.11 -4.10 -10.64
C SER A 161 17.67 -2.67 -10.73
N GLU A 162 18.97 -2.50 -10.63
CA GLU A 162 19.59 -1.20 -10.95
C GLU A 162 19.54 -0.99 -12.46
N PRO A 163 18.98 0.13 -12.95
CA PRO A 163 19.15 0.50 -14.34
C PRO A 163 20.66 0.54 -14.59
N THR A 164 21.10 -0.25 -15.57
CA THR A 164 22.50 -0.34 -15.98
C THR A 164 23.13 1.04 -15.99
N ARG A 165 24.02 1.32 -15.04
CA ARG A 165 24.90 2.47 -15.19
C ARG A 165 25.65 2.28 -16.49
N PRO A 166 25.68 3.28 -17.39
CA PRO A 166 26.55 3.18 -18.56
C PRO A 166 27.95 2.90 -18.03
N PHE A 167 28.54 1.82 -18.48
CA PHE A 167 29.95 1.58 -18.23
C PHE A 167 30.71 2.74 -18.88
N HIS A 168 31.35 3.53 -18.07
CA HIS A 168 32.33 4.51 -18.52
C HIS A 168 33.65 3.82 -18.83
#